data_cf7d33dc1d0a8f2f21b4f5aef0e8576e
#
_entry.id   cf7d33dc1d0a8f2f21b4f5aef0e8576e
#
_cell.length_a   1.000
_cell.length_b   1.000
_cell.length_c   1.000
_cell.angle_alpha   90.00
_cell.angle_beta   90.00
_cell.angle_gamma   90.00
#
_symmetry.space_group_name_H-M   'P 1'
#
loop_
_entity.id
_entity.type
_entity.pdbx_description
1 polymer ?
#
loop_
_entity_poly.entity_id
_entity_poly.type
_entity_poly.pdbx_seq_one_letter_code
_entity_poly.pdbx_strand_id
1 'polypeptide(L)'
;MVAVSLKKPVVDVLREEDPEAKRAAIERLALRRDSEAVRVLRGLLHDPSPEARLFASLTLSRLEDEIGKEILAARRAVEKAPQDPPSRERLADLYLEYALSGLLEGAARDYYLRMACEEYEAALRAGAARRRNGLRLARAHIGLGEIAQAAALLDELGREHPEDPELHLLRMEAIFDFGDLRELRTYARRTLGRLPQGSEARRLAGWWAGEDRDGE
;
A
#
# COMPACT_ATOMS: atom_id res chain seq x y z
N MET A 1 -16.39 19.88 -27.04
CA MET A 1 -15.20 19.20 -26.44
C MET A 1 -14.59 20.16 -25.44
N VAL A 2 -15.05 20.10 -24.17
CA VAL A 2 -14.59 21.00 -23.10
C VAL A 2 -13.30 20.42 -22.54
N ALA A 3 -12.19 21.10 -22.77
CA ALA A 3 -10.91 20.77 -22.13
C ALA A 3 -11.02 21.09 -20.65
N VAL A 4 -11.33 20.07 -19.83
CA VAL A 4 -11.29 20.20 -18.37
C VAL A 4 -9.87 20.51 -17.94
N SER A 5 -9.68 21.69 -17.40
CA SER A 5 -8.41 22.26 -16.98
C SER A 5 -7.66 21.30 -16.01
N LEU A 6 -6.51 20.83 -16.44
CA LEU A 6 -5.64 19.86 -15.75
C LEU A 6 -4.96 20.40 -14.48
N LYS A 7 -5.42 21.53 -13.92
CA LYS A 7 -4.72 22.27 -12.85
C LYS A 7 -5.37 22.22 -11.45
N LYS A 8 -6.59 21.71 -11.31
CA LYS A 8 -7.22 21.62 -9.98
C LYS A 8 -7.00 20.23 -9.37
N PRO A 9 -6.75 20.12 -8.05
CA PRO A 9 -6.76 18.85 -7.35
C PRO A 9 -8.10 18.13 -7.59
N VAL A 10 -8.07 16.81 -7.77
CA VAL A 10 -9.26 15.99 -8.04
C VAL A 10 -10.35 16.21 -6.99
N VAL A 11 -9.94 16.40 -5.72
CA VAL A 11 -10.86 16.65 -4.59
C VAL A 11 -11.62 17.98 -4.74
N ASP A 12 -11.03 19.02 -5.32
CA ASP A 12 -11.71 20.31 -5.53
C ASP A 12 -12.75 20.19 -6.63
N VAL A 13 -12.46 19.44 -7.71
CA VAL A 13 -13.42 19.17 -8.80
C VAL A 13 -14.65 18.41 -8.28
N LEU A 14 -14.47 17.51 -7.32
CA LEU A 14 -15.56 16.75 -6.72
C LEU A 14 -16.53 17.60 -5.87
N ARG A 15 -16.10 18.80 -5.47
CA ARG A 15 -16.96 19.78 -4.75
C ARG A 15 -17.78 20.68 -5.67
N GLU A 16 -17.45 20.70 -6.96
CA GLU A 16 -18.21 21.47 -7.96
C GLU A 16 -19.58 20.82 -8.21
N GLU A 17 -20.58 21.59 -8.61
CA GLU A 17 -21.93 21.07 -8.91
C GLU A 17 -22.03 20.45 -10.31
N ASP A 18 -20.98 20.55 -11.14
CA ASP A 18 -20.93 20.05 -12.51
C ASP A 18 -20.85 18.50 -12.53
N PRO A 19 -21.87 17.78 -13.00
CA PRO A 19 -21.88 16.32 -13.03
C PRO A 19 -20.83 15.72 -13.97
N GLU A 20 -20.51 16.40 -15.08
CA GLU A 20 -19.50 15.91 -16.04
C GLU A 20 -18.10 16.02 -15.46
N ALA A 21 -17.79 17.11 -14.75
CA ALA A 21 -16.53 17.29 -14.06
C ALA A 21 -16.37 16.26 -12.93
N LYS A 22 -17.41 16.00 -12.14
CA LYS A 22 -17.42 14.93 -11.12
C LYS A 22 -17.16 13.56 -11.74
N ARG A 23 -17.84 13.22 -12.84
CA ARG A 23 -17.61 11.95 -13.54
C ARG A 23 -16.19 11.79 -13.99
N ALA A 24 -15.60 12.78 -14.65
CA ALA A 24 -14.21 12.76 -15.10
C ALA A 24 -13.23 12.61 -13.92
N ALA A 25 -13.52 13.24 -12.78
CA ALA A 25 -12.73 13.09 -11.55
C ALA A 25 -12.80 11.68 -10.97
N ILE A 26 -14.00 11.06 -10.95
CA ILE A 26 -14.22 9.67 -10.51
C ILE A 26 -13.44 8.69 -11.41
N GLU A 27 -13.50 8.85 -12.73
CA GLU A 27 -12.75 8.02 -13.69
C GLU A 27 -11.23 8.13 -13.46
N ARG A 28 -10.72 9.31 -13.13
CA ARG A 28 -9.30 9.51 -12.79
C ARG A 28 -8.90 8.85 -11.47
N LEU A 29 -9.77 8.87 -10.46
CA LEU A 29 -9.54 8.17 -9.20
C LEU A 29 -9.46 6.65 -9.42
N ALA A 30 -10.30 6.11 -10.30
CA ALA A 30 -10.28 4.69 -10.64
C ALA A 30 -8.92 4.20 -11.20
N LEU A 31 -8.19 5.07 -11.89
CA LEU A 31 -6.87 4.71 -12.44
C LEU A 31 -5.78 4.59 -11.37
N ARG A 32 -5.96 5.21 -10.20
CA ARG A 32 -4.96 5.19 -9.11
C ARG A 32 -4.95 3.87 -8.37
N ARG A 33 -6.09 3.21 -8.21
CA ARG A 33 -6.28 1.94 -7.49
C ARG A 33 -5.70 1.90 -6.07
N ASP A 34 -5.38 3.06 -5.48
CA ASP A 34 -4.84 3.17 -4.13
C ASP A 34 -5.93 3.40 -3.08
N SER A 35 -5.57 3.22 -1.80
CA SER A 35 -6.51 3.34 -0.68
C SER A 35 -7.07 4.77 -0.52
N GLU A 36 -6.33 5.80 -0.92
CA GLU A 36 -6.80 7.17 -0.88
C GLU A 36 -7.91 7.39 -1.93
N ALA A 37 -7.70 6.91 -3.17
CA ALA A 37 -8.70 6.97 -4.23
C ALA A 37 -9.97 6.22 -3.84
N VAL A 38 -9.86 5.00 -3.30
CA VAL A 38 -11.00 4.21 -2.83
C VAL A 38 -11.72 4.91 -1.68
N ARG A 39 -10.99 5.52 -0.73
CA ARG A 39 -11.59 6.30 0.36
C ARG A 39 -12.42 7.48 -0.17
N VAL A 40 -11.90 8.20 -1.16
CA VAL A 40 -12.63 9.31 -1.80
C VAL A 40 -13.88 8.79 -2.52
N LEU A 41 -13.77 7.69 -3.30
CA LEU A 41 -14.90 7.07 -3.98
C LEU A 41 -15.98 6.60 -3.00
N ARG A 42 -15.61 6.01 -1.87
CA ARG A 42 -16.54 5.63 -0.80
C ARG A 42 -17.23 6.84 -0.19
N GLY A 43 -16.52 7.96 -0.01
CA GLY A 43 -17.12 9.22 0.44
C GLY A 43 -18.23 9.72 -0.51
N LEU A 44 -18.03 9.54 -1.82
CA LEU A 44 -19.01 9.92 -2.84
C LEU A 44 -20.28 9.06 -2.86
N LEU A 45 -20.32 7.91 -2.20
CA LEU A 45 -21.55 7.14 -2.00
C LEU A 45 -22.61 7.91 -1.17
N HIS A 46 -22.18 8.96 -0.47
CA HIS A 46 -23.02 9.84 0.34
C HIS A 46 -23.15 11.26 -0.28
N ASP A 47 -22.68 11.44 -1.52
CA ASP A 47 -22.76 12.75 -2.21
C ASP A 47 -24.25 13.16 -2.39
N PRO A 48 -24.62 14.45 -2.30
CA PRO A 48 -25.97 14.92 -2.59
C PRO A 48 -26.45 14.56 -4.00
N SER A 49 -25.56 14.55 -5.02
CA SER A 49 -25.90 14.18 -6.39
C SER A 49 -26.13 12.68 -6.54
N PRO A 50 -27.33 12.24 -7.02
CA PRO A 50 -27.59 10.84 -7.32
C PRO A 50 -26.66 10.26 -8.38
N GLU A 51 -26.27 11.06 -9.36
CA GLU A 51 -25.36 10.69 -10.44
C GLU A 51 -23.96 10.38 -9.88
N ALA A 52 -23.43 11.25 -8.98
CA ALA A 52 -22.13 11.02 -8.35
C ALA A 52 -22.12 9.73 -7.51
N ARG A 53 -23.21 9.47 -6.74
CA ARG A 53 -23.37 8.21 -5.99
C ARG A 53 -23.37 7.00 -6.90
N LEU A 54 -24.10 7.06 -8.02
CA LEU A 54 -24.19 5.97 -8.98
C LEU A 54 -22.81 5.71 -9.62
N PHE A 55 -22.13 6.75 -10.12
CA PHE A 55 -20.81 6.61 -10.74
C PHE A 55 -19.77 6.09 -9.76
N ALA A 56 -19.77 6.56 -8.51
CA ALA A 56 -18.86 6.06 -7.48
C ALA A 56 -19.12 4.56 -7.20
N SER A 57 -20.37 4.15 -7.05
CA SER A 57 -20.76 2.75 -6.82
C SER A 57 -20.33 1.85 -7.97
N LEU A 58 -20.63 2.24 -9.22
CA LEU A 58 -20.23 1.47 -10.41
C LEU A 58 -18.71 1.38 -10.53
N THR A 59 -18.00 2.44 -10.18
CA THR A 59 -16.53 2.47 -10.23
C THR A 59 -15.91 1.53 -9.19
N LEU A 60 -16.41 1.55 -7.96
CA LEU A 60 -15.96 0.63 -6.91
C LEU A 60 -16.20 -0.82 -7.30
N SER A 61 -17.41 -1.16 -7.78
CA SER A 61 -17.73 -2.52 -8.25
C SER A 61 -16.83 -2.96 -9.41
N ARG A 62 -16.53 -2.05 -10.35
CA ARG A 62 -15.61 -2.34 -11.46
C ARG A 62 -14.20 -2.62 -10.97
N LEU A 63 -13.68 -1.85 -10.00
CA LEU A 63 -12.36 -2.08 -9.41
C LEU A 63 -12.29 -3.46 -8.73
N GLU A 64 -13.32 -3.85 -7.97
CA GLU A 64 -13.39 -5.18 -7.35
C GLU A 64 -13.40 -6.29 -8.39
N ASP A 65 -14.21 -6.16 -9.45
CA ASP A 65 -14.28 -7.12 -10.55
C ASP A 65 -12.95 -7.26 -11.31
N GLU A 66 -12.26 -6.15 -11.57
CA GLU A 66 -10.97 -6.13 -12.27
C GLU A 66 -9.90 -6.85 -11.44
N ILE A 67 -9.77 -6.52 -10.15
CA ILE A 67 -8.84 -7.19 -9.24
C ILE A 67 -9.19 -8.68 -9.11
N GLY A 68 -10.45 -9.03 -8.98
CA GLY A 68 -10.91 -10.41 -8.90
C GLY A 68 -10.53 -11.24 -10.14
N LYS A 69 -10.65 -10.66 -11.34
CA LYS A 69 -10.21 -11.30 -12.60
C LYS A 69 -8.70 -11.48 -12.65
N GLU A 70 -7.93 -10.48 -12.20
CA GLU A 70 -6.46 -10.58 -12.13
C GLU A 70 -6.02 -11.67 -11.16
N ILE A 71 -6.62 -11.73 -9.97
CA ILE A 71 -6.36 -12.79 -8.97
C ILE A 71 -6.67 -14.17 -9.56
N LEU A 72 -7.82 -14.34 -10.22
CA LEU A 72 -8.18 -15.62 -10.82
C LEU A 72 -7.20 -16.06 -11.92
N ALA A 73 -6.73 -15.12 -12.74
CA ALA A 73 -5.71 -15.39 -13.75
C ALA A 73 -4.36 -15.80 -13.12
N ALA A 74 -3.93 -15.11 -12.07
CA ALA A 74 -2.70 -15.40 -11.36
C ALA A 74 -2.77 -16.76 -10.63
N ARG A 75 -3.90 -17.11 -9.99
CA ARG A 75 -4.13 -18.45 -9.41
C ARG A 75 -3.95 -19.56 -10.44
N ARG A 76 -4.55 -19.41 -11.62
CA ARG A 76 -4.40 -20.38 -12.71
C ARG A 76 -2.95 -20.49 -13.20
N ALA A 77 -2.16 -19.41 -13.14
CA ALA A 77 -0.74 -19.47 -13.47
C ALA A 77 0.04 -20.28 -12.44
N VAL A 78 -0.21 -20.07 -11.14
CA VAL A 78 0.39 -20.85 -10.04
C VAL A 78 -0.04 -22.32 -10.12
N GLU A 79 -1.31 -22.62 -10.42
CA GLU A 79 -1.78 -24.03 -10.61
C GLU A 79 -1.01 -24.75 -11.73
N LYS A 80 -0.68 -24.03 -12.83
CA LYS A 80 0.09 -24.60 -13.96
C LYS A 80 1.57 -24.78 -13.66
N ALA A 81 2.15 -23.88 -12.84
CA ALA A 81 3.56 -23.87 -12.49
C ALA A 81 3.75 -23.60 -10.99
N PRO A 82 3.49 -24.58 -10.11
CA PRO A 82 3.46 -24.36 -8.65
C PRO A 82 4.82 -23.98 -8.04
N GLN A 83 5.92 -24.23 -8.73
CA GLN A 83 7.27 -23.91 -8.26
C GLN A 83 7.88 -22.71 -9.00
N ASP A 84 7.09 -21.99 -9.82
CA ASP A 84 7.55 -20.78 -10.53
C ASP A 84 7.49 -19.56 -9.59
N PRO A 85 8.65 -19.00 -9.16
CA PRO A 85 8.65 -17.88 -8.25
C PRO A 85 7.91 -16.64 -8.78
N PRO A 86 8.08 -16.21 -10.06
CA PRO A 86 7.35 -15.06 -10.61
C PRO A 86 5.83 -15.19 -10.56
N SER A 87 5.28 -16.40 -10.82
CA SER A 87 3.83 -16.63 -10.76
C SER A 87 3.30 -16.45 -9.32
N ARG A 88 4.02 -16.99 -8.32
CA ARG A 88 3.69 -16.82 -6.91
C ARG A 88 3.83 -15.38 -6.45
N GLU A 89 4.92 -14.69 -6.81
CA GLU A 89 5.12 -13.28 -6.52
C GLU A 89 3.95 -12.43 -7.05
N ARG A 90 3.53 -12.68 -8.30
CA ARG A 90 2.41 -11.95 -8.90
C ARG A 90 1.11 -12.18 -8.13
N LEU A 91 0.83 -13.43 -7.74
CA LEU A 91 -0.38 -13.75 -6.96
C LEU A 91 -0.34 -13.09 -5.58
N ALA A 92 0.81 -13.16 -4.90
CA ALA A 92 1.02 -12.50 -3.60
C ALA A 92 0.86 -10.98 -3.68
N ASP A 93 1.45 -10.35 -4.70
CA ASP A 93 1.32 -8.90 -4.96
C ASP A 93 -0.16 -8.51 -5.13
N LEU A 94 -0.94 -9.28 -5.89
CA LEU A 94 -2.37 -9.02 -6.09
C LEU A 94 -3.19 -9.17 -4.80
N TYR A 95 -2.90 -10.19 -3.99
CA TYR A 95 -3.57 -10.34 -2.69
C TYR A 95 -3.25 -9.17 -1.75
N LEU A 96 -1.97 -8.77 -1.68
CA LEU A 96 -1.54 -7.64 -0.87
C LEU A 96 -2.18 -6.32 -1.36
N GLU A 97 -2.15 -6.07 -2.68
CA GLU A 97 -2.77 -4.90 -3.31
C GLU A 97 -4.27 -4.84 -2.98
N TYR A 98 -4.99 -5.94 -3.15
CA TYR A 98 -6.42 -5.99 -2.85
C TYR A 98 -6.72 -5.73 -1.36
N ALA A 99 -5.95 -6.34 -0.46
CA ALA A 99 -6.10 -6.14 0.97
C ALA A 99 -5.82 -4.69 1.41
N LEU A 100 -4.84 -4.02 0.79
CA LEU A 100 -4.43 -2.66 1.12
C LEU A 100 -5.15 -1.57 0.30
N SER A 101 -5.93 -1.95 -0.71
CA SER A 101 -6.66 -1.00 -1.57
C SER A 101 -7.72 -0.16 -0.85
N GLY A 102 -8.21 -0.61 0.32
CA GLY A 102 -9.36 -0.04 1.01
C GLY A 102 -10.72 -0.54 0.50
N LEU A 103 -10.74 -1.46 -0.49
CA LEU A 103 -11.97 -2.14 -0.94
C LEU A 103 -12.47 -3.17 0.07
N LEU A 104 -11.57 -3.72 0.87
CA LEU A 104 -11.86 -4.74 1.88
C LEU A 104 -11.69 -4.20 3.29
N GLU A 105 -12.50 -4.73 4.21
CA GLU A 105 -12.42 -4.41 5.64
C GLU A 105 -12.54 -5.68 6.50
N GLY A 106 -12.05 -5.60 7.74
CA GLY A 106 -12.19 -6.67 8.74
C GLY A 106 -11.67 -8.02 8.24
N ALA A 107 -12.45 -9.07 8.48
CA ALA A 107 -12.06 -10.46 8.20
C ALA A 107 -11.72 -10.73 6.72
N ALA A 108 -12.36 -10.05 5.78
CA ALA A 108 -12.06 -10.20 4.35
C ALA A 108 -10.66 -9.65 4.01
N ARG A 109 -10.32 -8.45 4.53
CA ARG A 109 -8.99 -7.88 4.40
C ARG A 109 -7.92 -8.81 4.97
N ASP A 110 -8.12 -9.29 6.20
CA ASP A 110 -7.18 -10.16 6.89
C ASP A 110 -7.01 -11.51 6.18
N TYR A 111 -8.08 -12.03 5.57
CA TYR A 111 -8.00 -13.22 4.74
C TYR A 111 -7.01 -13.03 3.57
N TYR A 112 -7.14 -11.94 2.81
CA TYR A 112 -6.25 -11.68 1.69
C TYR A 112 -4.82 -11.34 2.11
N LEU A 113 -4.62 -10.72 3.28
CA LEU A 113 -3.27 -10.53 3.85
C LEU A 113 -2.61 -11.88 4.18
N ARG A 114 -3.33 -12.82 4.81
CA ARG A 114 -2.82 -14.18 5.06
C ARG A 114 -2.47 -14.91 3.77
N MET A 115 -3.35 -14.85 2.77
CA MET A 115 -3.07 -15.44 1.45
C MET A 115 -1.82 -14.83 0.81
N ALA A 116 -1.59 -13.52 0.97
CA ALA A 116 -0.38 -12.87 0.50
C ALA A 116 0.86 -13.41 1.24
N CYS A 117 0.81 -13.56 2.57
CA CYS A 117 1.92 -14.15 3.35
C CYS A 117 2.27 -15.54 2.84
N GLU A 118 1.28 -16.43 2.68
CA GLU A 118 1.49 -17.80 2.22
C GLU A 118 2.18 -17.86 0.84
N GLU A 119 1.76 -17.02 -0.10
CA GLU A 119 2.34 -16.99 -1.45
C GLU A 119 3.74 -16.34 -1.47
N TYR A 120 4.00 -15.28 -0.68
CA TYR A 120 5.36 -14.73 -0.55
C TYR A 120 6.33 -15.74 0.08
N GLU A 121 5.92 -16.44 1.14
CA GLU A 121 6.74 -17.48 1.74
C GLU A 121 7.01 -18.63 0.74
N ALA A 122 6.01 -19.03 -0.02
CA ALA A 122 6.18 -20.06 -1.06
C ALA A 122 7.10 -19.58 -2.19
N ALA A 123 7.00 -18.30 -2.60
CA ALA A 123 7.90 -17.70 -3.58
C ALA A 123 9.35 -17.69 -3.06
N LEU A 124 9.57 -17.30 -1.79
CA LEU A 124 10.89 -17.31 -1.15
C LEU A 124 11.48 -18.72 -1.08
N ARG A 125 10.67 -19.74 -0.72
CA ARG A 125 11.11 -21.16 -0.75
C ARG A 125 11.46 -21.64 -2.15
N ALA A 126 10.82 -21.10 -3.18
CA ALA A 126 11.09 -21.39 -4.59
C ALA A 126 12.28 -20.60 -5.18
N GLY A 127 12.95 -19.77 -4.38
CA GLY A 127 14.14 -19.02 -4.78
C GLY A 127 13.87 -17.60 -5.30
N ALA A 128 12.70 -17.02 -4.99
CA ALA A 128 12.40 -15.63 -5.30
C ALA A 128 13.36 -14.63 -4.61
N ALA A 129 13.46 -13.43 -5.16
CA ALA A 129 14.33 -12.37 -4.64
C ALA A 129 14.00 -12.01 -3.18
N ARG A 130 14.94 -12.34 -2.24
CA ARG A 130 14.73 -12.25 -0.79
C ARG A 130 14.35 -10.85 -0.33
N ARG A 131 15.08 -9.82 -0.79
CA ARG A 131 14.83 -8.43 -0.39
C ARG A 131 13.40 -7.99 -0.73
N ARG A 132 13.02 -8.11 -2.01
CA ARG A 132 11.71 -7.63 -2.49
C ARG A 132 10.57 -8.36 -1.79
N ASN A 133 10.59 -9.69 -1.81
CA ASN A 133 9.51 -10.50 -1.25
C ASN A 133 9.47 -10.41 0.28
N GLY A 134 10.62 -10.29 0.94
CA GLY A 134 10.68 -10.09 2.38
C GLY A 134 10.08 -8.76 2.83
N LEU A 135 10.33 -7.65 2.12
CA LEU A 135 9.69 -6.36 2.41
C LEU A 135 8.16 -6.43 2.23
N ARG A 136 7.69 -7.09 1.17
CA ARG A 136 6.26 -7.28 0.91
C ARG A 136 5.59 -8.17 1.97
N LEU A 137 6.26 -9.26 2.36
CA LEU A 137 5.81 -10.13 3.44
C LEU A 137 5.73 -9.38 4.78
N ALA A 138 6.76 -8.59 5.10
CA ALA A 138 6.73 -7.74 6.30
C ALA A 138 5.54 -6.75 6.28
N ARG A 139 5.25 -6.15 5.14
CA ARG A 139 4.07 -5.27 4.97
C ARG A 139 2.76 -6.01 5.19
N ALA A 140 2.64 -7.26 4.72
CA ALA A 140 1.46 -8.08 4.96
C ALA A 140 1.29 -8.40 6.46
N HIS A 141 2.38 -8.76 7.17
CA HIS A 141 2.36 -8.97 8.62
C HIS A 141 1.99 -7.70 9.40
N ILE A 142 2.51 -6.53 9.01
CA ILE A 142 2.10 -5.24 9.61
C ILE A 142 0.59 -5.05 9.43
N GLY A 143 0.08 -5.28 8.22
CA GLY A 143 -1.35 -5.18 7.93
C GLY A 143 -2.22 -6.12 8.78
N LEU A 144 -1.71 -7.28 9.19
CA LEU A 144 -2.37 -8.23 10.11
C LEU A 144 -2.22 -7.85 11.59
N GLY A 145 -1.38 -6.86 11.93
CA GLY A 145 -1.00 -6.58 13.32
C GLY A 145 0.01 -7.56 13.90
N GLU A 146 0.62 -8.40 13.08
CA GLU A 146 1.64 -9.40 13.45
C GLU A 146 3.02 -8.74 13.53
N ILE A 147 3.16 -7.75 14.41
CA ILE A 147 4.31 -6.85 14.48
C ILE A 147 5.61 -7.59 14.82
N ALA A 148 5.55 -8.65 15.64
CA ALA A 148 6.75 -9.43 15.99
C ALA A 148 7.34 -10.14 14.76
N GLN A 149 6.49 -10.74 13.90
CA GLN A 149 6.91 -11.40 12.68
C GLN A 149 7.50 -10.40 11.68
N ALA A 150 6.82 -9.26 11.48
CA ALA A 150 7.32 -8.18 10.64
C ALA A 150 8.68 -7.67 11.13
N ALA A 151 8.81 -7.43 12.44
CA ALA A 151 10.05 -6.97 13.05
C ALA A 151 11.22 -7.93 12.83
N ALA A 152 11.02 -9.22 13.10
CA ALA A 152 12.06 -10.24 12.93
C ALA A 152 12.55 -10.28 11.48
N LEU A 153 11.62 -10.25 10.50
CA LEU A 153 11.95 -10.27 9.08
C LEU A 153 12.70 -8.99 8.65
N LEU A 154 12.26 -7.82 9.10
CA LEU A 154 12.92 -6.55 8.80
C LEU A 154 14.31 -6.46 9.46
N ASP A 155 14.50 -7.03 10.64
CA ASP A 155 15.81 -7.10 11.29
C ASP A 155 16.79 -8.03 10.56
N GLU A 156 16.30 -9.15 9.97
CA GLU A 156 17.11 -10.00 9.10
C GLU A 156 17.53 -9.27 7.83
N LEU A 157 16.58 -8.67 7.12
CA LEU A 157 16.85 -7.89 5.91
C LEU A 157 17.78 -6.70 6.18
N GLY A 158 17.64 -6.06 7.34
CA GLY A 158 18.48 -4.93 7.74
C GLY A 158 19.94 -5.30 8.02
N ARG A 159 20.26 -6.56 8.35
CA ARG A 159 21.64 -7.02 8.44
C ARG A 159 22.27 -7.20 7.06
N GLU A 160 21.47 -7.59 6.06
CA GLU A 160 21.91 -7.77 4.68
C GLU A 160 21.96 -6.44 3.91
N HIS A 161 21.03 -5.52 4.22
CA HIS A 161 20.82 -4.25 3.51
C HIS A 161 20.70 -3.06 4.49
N PRO A 162 21.77 -2.69 5.21
CA PRO A 162 21.71 -1.71 6.31
C PRO A 162 21.42 -0.26 5.88
N GLU A 163 21.53 0.05 4.58
CA GLU A 163 21.29 1.39 4.02
C GLU A 163 19.99 1.46 3.21
N ASP A 164 19.18 0.40 3.21
CA ASP A 164 17.96 0.31 2.40
C ASP A 164 16.87 1.25 2.92
N PRO A 165 16.52 2.32 2.17
CA PRO A 165 15.55 3.30 2.64
C PRO A 165 14.12 2.72 2.76
N GLU A 166 13.72 1.80 1.88
CA GLU A 166 12.39 1.18 1.90
C GLU A 166 12.20 0.32 3.15
N LEU A 167 13.25 -0.43 3.54
CA LEU A 167 13.26 -1.21 4.77
C LEU A 167 13.09 -0.33 6.00
N HIS A 168 13.84 0.76 6.07
CA HIS A 168 13.78 1.66 7.21
C HIS A 168 12.46 2.42 7.29
N LEU A 169 11.84 2.80 6.16
CA LEU A 169 10.49 3.36 6.13
C LEU A 169 9.49 2.37 6.71
N LEU A 170 9.50 1.13 6.22
CA LEU A 170 8.57 0.10 6.67
C LEU A 170 8.75 -0.24 8.16
N ARG A 171 10.00 -0.22 8.65
CA ARG A 171 10.27 -0.41 10.08
C ARG A 171 9.76 0.73 10.95
N MET A 172 9.93 1.97 10.50
CA MET A 172 9.39 3.14 11.21
C MET A 172 7.86 3.14 11.20
N GLU A 173 7.23 2.77 10.08
CA GLU A 173 5.78 2.57 9.96
C GLU A 173 5.29 1.53 10.98
N ALA A 174 5.93 0.37 11.03
CA ALA A 174 5.58 -0.70 11.97
C ALA A 174 5.67 -0.26 13.44
N ILE A 175 6.74 0.44 13.83
CA ILE A 175 6.91 0.95 15.19
C ILE A 175 5.86 2.02 15.52
N PHE A 176 5.54 2.89 14.54
CA PHE A 176 4.52 3.93 14.70
C PHE A 176 3.13 3.33 14.90
N ASP A 177 2.74 2.33 14.09
CA ASP A 177 1.45 1.66 14.16
C ASP A 177 1.28 0.88 15.49
N PHE A 178 2.39 0.38 16.03
CA PHE A 178 2.42 -0.23 17.36
C PHE A 178 2.28 0.80 18.50
N GLY A 179 2.51 2.08 18.22
CA GLY A 179 2.35 3.19 19.16
C GLY A 179 3.56 3.44 20.07
N ASP A 180 4.70 2.78 19.84
CA ASP A 180 5.92 3.05 20.62
C ASP A 180 6.75 4.20 20.05
N LEU A 181 6.29 5.42 20.34
CA LEU A 181 6.98 6.64 19.89
C LEU A 181 8.38 6.81 20.50
N ARG A 182 8.69 6.16 21.62
CA ARG A 182 10.02 6.19 22.22
C ARG A 182 10.98 5.29 21.44
N GLU A 183 10.55 4.09 21.09
CA GLU A 183 11.31 3.21 20.21
C GLU A 183 11.50 3.85 18.85
N LEU A 184 10.47 4.46 18.27
CA LEU A 184 10.54 5.14 16.96
C LEU A 184 11.63 6.22 16.93
N ARG A 185 11.69 7.08 17.95
CA ARG A 185 12.74 8.11 18.07
C ARG A 185 14.12 7.50 18.21
N THR A 186 14.25 6.45 18.99
CA THR A 186 15.51 5.73 19.20
C THR A 186 15.98 5.09 17.92
N TYR A 187 15.08 4.44 17.19
CA TYR A 187 15.35 3.82 15.89
C TYR A 187 15.77 4.87 14.86
N ALA A 188 15.03 5.97 14.73
CA ALA A 188 15.31 7.06 13.82
C ALA A 188 16.72 7.64 14.04
N ARG A 189 17.10 7.96 15.28
CA ARG A 189 18.45 8.47 15.61
C ARG A 189 19.55 7.49 15.24
N ARG A 190 19.34 6.19 15.48
CA ARG A 190 20.33 5.15 15.19
C ARG A 190 20.55 4.97 13.69
N THR A 191 19.50 5.13 12.87
CA THR A 191 19.55 4.82 11.43
C THR A 191 19.82 6.03 10.55
N LEU A 192 19.55 7.25 11.03
CA LEU A 192 19.65 8.49 10.26
C LEU A 192 20.98 8.66 9.51
N GLY A 193 22.12 8.36 10.17
CA GLY A 193 23.45 8.49 9.57
C GLY A 193 23.75 7.47 8.47
N ARG A 194 22.97 6.38 8.37
CA ARG A 194 23.15 5.32 7.38
C ARG A 194 22.30 5.53 6.13
N LEU A 195 21.24 6.34 6.25
CA LEU A 195 20.27 6.54 5.19
C LEU A 195 20.81 7.46 4.08
N PRO A 196 20.56 7.13 2.79
CA PRO A 196 21.00 7.94 1.67
C PRO A 196 20.47 9.38 1.75
N GLN A 197 21.33 10.35 1.41
CA GLN A 197 20.96 11.75 1.31
C GLN A 197 19.76 11.94 0.36
N GLY A 198 18.79 12.77 0.77
CA GLY A 198 17.62 13.06 -0.04
C GLY A 198 16.54 11.96 -0.08
N SER A 199 16.78 10.79 0.52
CA SER A 199 15.74 9.73 0.62
C SER A 199 14.60 10.16 1.54
N GLU A 200 13.39 9.66 1.27
CA GLU A 200 12.23 9.88 2.14
C GLU A 200 12.47 9.32 3.55
N ALA A 201 13.09 8.14 3.63
CA ALA A 201 13.44 7.52 4.89
C ALA A 201 14.33 8.42 5.75
N ARG A 202 15.31 9.11 5.13
CA ARG A 202 16.17 10.04 5.84
C ARG A 202 15.43 11.28 6.33
N ARG A 203 14.55 11.85 5.51
CA ARG A 203 13.70 12.99 5.94
C ARG A 203 12.82 12.61 7.11
N LEU A 204 12.15 11.47 7.02
CA LEU A 204 11.28 10.97 8.09
C LEU A 204 12.08 10.66 9.37
N ALA A 205 13.24 10.02 9.24
CA ALA A 205 14.12 9.75 10.37
C ALA A 205 14.63 11.04 11.03
N GLY A 206 15.02 12.06 10.24
CA GLY A 206 15.42 13.38 10.75
C GLY A 206 14.31 14.05 11.57
N TRP A 207 13.09 14.05 11.05
CA TRP A 207 11.93 14.59 11.77
C TRP A 207 11.70 13.89 13.11
N TRP A 208 11.72 12.55 13.15
CA TRP A 208 11.57 11.80 14.39
C TRP A 208 12.76 11.92 15.34
N ALA A 209 13.98 12.06 14.81
CA ALA A 209 15.20 12.29 15.59
C ALA A 209 15.24 13.67 16.27
N GLY A 210 14.47 14.64 15.72
CA GLY A 210 14.41 16.01 16.21
C GLY A 210 15.39 16.97 15.52
N GLU A 211 15.99 16.60 14.35
CA GLU A 211 16.93 17.47 13.64
C GLU A 211 16.28 18.74 13.06
N ASP A 212 14.97 18.70 12.73
CA ASP A 212 14.25 19.85 12.16
C ASP A 212 13.80 20.89 13.20
N ARG A 213 14.11 20.70 14.50
CA ARG A 213 13.72 21.63 15.57
C ARG A 213 14.77 22.68 15.91
N ASP A 214 15.99 22.52 15.42
CA ASP A 214 17.11 23.41 15.73
C ASP A 214 17.40 24.42 14.61
N GLY A 215 16.47 24.60 13.66
CA GLY A 215 16.60 25.46 12.47
C GLY A 215 15.66 26.68 12.44
N GLU A 216 15.00 27.06 13.58
CA GLU A 216 14.28 28.35 13.71
C GLU A 216 14.84 29.21 14.83
#